data_611fac657a4a7f85111fddc23a5c13f2
#
_entry.id   611fac657a4a7f85111fddc23a5c13f2
#
_cell.length_a   1.000
_cell.length_b   1.000
_cell.length_c   1.000
_cell.angle_alpha   90.00
_cell.angle_beta   90.00
_cell.angle_gamma   90.00
#
_symmetry.space_group_name_H-M   'P 1'
#
loop_
_entity.id
_entity.type
_entity.pdbx_description
1 polymer ?
#
loop_
_entity_poly.entity_id
_entity_poly.type
_entity_poly.pdbx_seq_one_letter_code
_entity_poly.pdbx_strand_id
1 'polypeptide(L)'
;GKIVEASRAREAARRAREMTRRKGVLDGVGLPGKLADCQEKDPALCEIYIVEGDSAGGSAKQGRDRKFQAILPLRGKVLNVERARFDKLISSEQITTLITALGTSIGADDFKPEKLRYHRIILMTDADVDGAHIRTLLLTFFYRQMRELVERGHIYIAQPPLYKIKHGKNEMYIKDDNELNAHLLKLGLEGAALTPREGAEPIRDEALAGLARTYLLAEGVIRRLADWIDSDVLHALLATDLPLSVDDEAATRDSAARLQAAVGTDITIEANYNEATEAWTLDLARMHHGNRKVSQIDGDFLRSGDYRTIRQATESISGLIGPGAIMRRGEKQQVVASFADAISWMLSEVERGISKQRYKGLGEMNPEQLWETTMDPAVRRLLKVQIDDAIAADEIFATLMGDNVEPRRAFIEENALYARNLDV
;
A
#
# COMPACT_ATOMS: atom_id res chain seq x y z
N GLY A 1 25.71 -12.62 -34.68
CA GLY A 1 24.57 -12.08 -34.06
C GLY A 1 23.37 -13.02 -33.96
N LYS A 2 22.32 -12.81 -34.75
CA LYS A 2 20.98 -13.46 -34.61
C LYS A 2 20.98 -15.00 -34.66
N ILE A 3 21.87 -15.64 -35.46
CA ILE A 3 21.94 -17.12 -35.54
C ILE A 3 22.50 -17.72 -34.24
N VAL A 4 23.45 -17.09 -33.60
CA VAL A 4 24.03 -17.56 -32.32
C VAL A 4 23.03 -17.39 -31.20
N GLU A 5 22.23 -16.31 -31.21
CA GLU A 5 21.14 -16.07 -30.24
C GLU A 5 20.02 -17.11 -30.41
N ALA A 6 19.57 -17.38 -31.63
CA ALA A 6 18.59 -18.38 -31.91
C ALA A 6 19.05 -19.82 -31.55
N SER A 7 20.35 -20.12 -31.68
CA SER A 7 20.92 -21.39 -31.25
C SER A 7 20.95 -21.52 -29.73
N ARG A 8 21.37 -20.45 -29.03
CA ARG A 8 21.36 -20.41 -27.54
C ARG A 8 19.95 -20.49 -26.97
N ALA A 9 18.98 -19.80 -27.57
CA ALA A 9 17.58 -19.87 -27.16
C ALA A 9 17.03 -21.30 -27.31
N ARG A 10 17.33 -22.00 -28.43
CA ARG A 10 16.94 -23.39 -28.65
C ARG A 10 17.61 -24.35 -27.67
N GLU A 11 18.87 -24.17 -27.36
CA GLU A 11 19.56 -25.01 -26.37
C GLU A 11 19.02 -24.78 -24.96
N ALA A 12 18.70 -23.55 -24.61
CA ALA A 12 18.07 -23.18 -23.34
C ALA A 12 16.65 -23.76 -23.22
N ALA A 13 15.83 -23.69 -24.27
CA ALA A 13 14.53 -24.35 -24.33
C ALA A 13 14.64 -25.88 -24.17
N ARG A 14 15.65 -26.50 -24.81
CA ARG A 14 15.92 -27.92 -24.63
C ARG A 14 16.30 -28.27 -23.19
N ARG A 15 17.13 -27.48 -22.53
CA ARG A 15 17.48 -27.69 -21.10
C ARG A 15 16.26 -27.55 -20.20
N ALA A 16 15.37 -26.58 -20.47
CA ALA A 16 14.11 -26.43 -19.74
C ALA A 16 13.20 -27.67 -19.89
N ARG A 17 13.12 -28.22 -21.11
CA ARG A 17 12.39 -29.49 -21.36
C ARG A 17 13.01 -30.67 -20.62
N GLU A 18 14.35 -30.78 -20.62
CA GLU A 18 15.03 -31.88 -19.93
C GLU A 18 14.84 -31.80 -18.41
N MET A 19 14.81 -30.61 -17.83
CA MET A 19 14.53 -30.42 -16.39
C MET A 19 13.14 -30.90 -16.01
N THR A 20 12.12 -30.65 -16.85
CA THR A 20 10.74 -31.13 -16.64
C THR A 20 10.58 -32.60 -17.01
N ARG A 21 11.31 -33.11 -18.01
CA ARG A 21 11.17 -34.50 -18.53
C ARG A 21 11.85 -35.51 -17.60
N ARG A 22 12.97 -35.22 -16.97
CA ARG A 22 13.67 -36.12 -16.04
C ARG A 22 12.84 -36.49 -14.80
N LYS A 23 11.71 -35.84 -14.59
CA LYS A 23 10.82 -36.01 -13.43
C LYS A 23 9.63 -36.93 -13.61
N GLY A 24 9.40 -37.43 -14.81
CA GLY A 24 8.28 -38.34 -15.09
C GLY A 24 8.54 -39.81 -14.80
N VAL A 25 9.73 -40.19 -14.29
CA VAL A 25 10.12 -41.61 -14.13
C VAL A 25 10.35 -42.04 -12.67
N LEU A 26 10.50 -41.09 -11.74
CA LEU A 26 10.68 -41.40 -10.32
C LEU A 26 9.94 -40.35 -9.48
N ASP A 27 8.75 -40.66 -9.01
CA ASP A 27 8.03 -39.93 -7.98
C ASP A 27 8.94 -39.77 -6.76
N GLY A 28 9.42 -38.54 -6.49
CA GLY A 28 10.12 -38.18 -5.27
C GLY A 28 11.55 -37.61 -5.39
N VAL A 29 12.27 -37.79 -6.52
CA VAL A 29 13.71 -37.46 -6.61
C VAL A 29 13.97 -36.13 -7.37
N GLY A 30 12.95 -35.38 -7.75
CA GLY A 30 13.13 -34.25 -8.67
C GLY A 30 12.55 -32.92 -8.23
N LEU A 31 11.87 -32.80 -7.10
CA LEU A 31 11.35 -31.53 -6.60
C LEU A 31 12.46 -30.69 -5.93
N PRO A 32 12.37 -29.35 -5.97
CA PRO A 32 13.33 -28.51 -5.28
C PRO A 32 13.43 -28.88 -3.82
N GLY A 33 14.64 -29.05 -3.28
CA GLY A 33 14.84 -29.43 -1.87
C GLY A 33 14.25 -28.44 -0.86
N LYS A 34 13.94 -27.23 -1.31
CA LYS A 34 13.29 -26.18 -0.50
C LYS A 34 11.75 -26.28 -0.52
N LEU A 35 11.15 -26.99 -1.47
CA LEU A 35 9.70 -27.13 -1.57
C LEU A 35 9.17 -28.07 -0.47
N ALA A 36 8.30 -27.56 0.36
CA ALA A 36 7.47 -28.38 1.23
C ALA A 36 6.14 -28.65 0.50
N ASP A 37 6.04 -29.79 -0.19
CA ASP A 37 4.88 -30.13 -1.00
C ASP A 37 3.66 -30.51 -0.15
N CYS A 38 2.47 -30.52 -0.76
CA CYS A 38 1.23 -31.01 -0.16
C CYS A 38 0.98 -32.49 -0.49
N GLN A 39 0.02 -33.07 0.22
CA GLN A 39 -0.33 -34.49 0.07
C GLN A 39 -1.37 -34.72 -1.04
N GLU A 40 -2.23 -33.75 -1.30
CA GLU A 40 -3.27 -33.79 -2.32
C GLU A 40 -2.63 -33.85 -3.73
N LYS A 41 -3.24 -34.62 -4.60
CA LYS A 41 -2.76 -34.83 -5.97
C LYS A 41 -3.58 -34.13 -7.04
N ASP A 42 -4.84 -33.78 -6.72
CA ASP A 42 -5.66 -32.98 -7.62
C ASP A 42 -5.21 -31.51 -7.59
N PRO A 43 -4.65 -30.98 -8.70
CA PRO A 43 -4.19 -29.60 -8.75
C PRO A 43 -5.28 -28.56 -8.43
N ALA A 44 -6.55 -28.88 -8.70
CA ALA A 44 -7.68 -28.01 -8.44
C ALA A 44 -7.90 -27.76 -6.93
N LEU A 45 -7.50 -28.73 -6.11
CA LEU A 45 -7.58 -28.67 -4.65
C LEU A 45 -6.29 -28.21 -3.99
N CYS A 46 -5.19 -28.07 -4.77
CA CYS A 46 -3.87 -27.73 -4.27
C CYS A 46 -3.58 -26.23 -4.41
N GLU A 47 -2.85 -25.70 -3.45
CA GLU A 47 -2.32 -24.35 -3.49
C GLU A 47 -0.87 -24.30 -3.04
N ILE A 48 -0.09 -23.38 -3.64
CA ILE A 48 1.30 -23.12 -3.28
C ILE A 48 1.48 -21.68 -2.80
N TYR A 49 2.14 -21.52 -1.66
CA TYR A 49 2.60 -20.24 -1.18
C TYR A 49 4.06 -20.04 -1.59
N ILE A 50 4.32 -19.00 -2.34
CA ILE A 50 5.66 -18.51 -2.65
C ILE A 50 5.99 -17.46 -1.58
N VAL A 51 6.92 -17.81 -0.69
CA VAL A 51 7.18 -17.06 0.54
C VAL A 51 8.56 -16.42 0.47
N GLU A 52 8.65 -15.16 0.88
CA GLU A 52 9.91 -14.46 0.99
C GLU A 52 10.74 -14.95 2.18
N GLY A 53 11.96 -15.39 1.88
CA GLY A 53 12.94 -15.77 2.90
C GLY A 53 12.67 -17.08 3.62
N ASP A 54 13.68 -17.55 4.35
CA ASP A 54 13.61 -18.82 5.08
C ASP A 54 12.89 -18.69 6.43
N SER A 55 12.90 -17.54 7.07
CA SER A 55 12.25 -17.31 8.37
C SER A 55 10.73 -17.44 8.22
N ALA A 56 10.13 -16.64 7.35
CA ALA A 56 8.71 -16.71 7.06
C ALA A 56 8.34 -18.08 6.44
N GLY A 57 9.21 -18.62 5.56
CA GLY A 57 9.07 -19.97 5.02
C GLY A 57 9.04 -21.05 6.09
N GLY A 58 9.79 -20.89 7.17
CA GLY A 58 9.80 -21.79 8.33
C GLY A 58 8.47 -21.77 9.08
N SER A 59 7.99 -20.58 9.44
CA SER A 59 6.68 -20.40 10.08
C SER A 59 5.54 -20.92 9.21
N ALA A 60 5.55 -20.61 7.91
CA ALA A 60 4.54 -21.09 6.98
C ALA A 60 4.54 -22.63 6.83
N LYS A 61 5.71 -23.26 6.79
CA LYS A 61 5.83 -24.74 6.75
C LYS A 61 5.24 -25.41 7.97
N GLN A 62 5.37 -24.79 9.13
CA GLN A 62 4.83 -25.32 10.39
C GLN A 62 3.32 -25.07 10.50
N GLY A 63 2.85 -23.85 10.13
CA GLY A 63 1.47 -23.44 10.28
C GLY A 63 0.50 -23.96 9.21
N ARG A 64 0.99 -24.40 8.04
CA ARG A 64 0.15 -24.80 6.88
C ARG A 64 -0.70 -26.04 7.14
N ASP A 65 -1.78 -26.19 6.40
CA ASP A 65 -2.44 -27.49 6.22
C ASP A 65 -1.67 -28.30 5.16
N ARG A 66 -0.96 -29.33 5.62
CA ARG A 66 -0.14 -30.21 4.79
C ARG A 66 -0.95 -30.98 3.75
N LYS A 67 -2.25 -31.09 3.93
CA LYS A 67 -3.11 -31.83 3.01
C LYS A 67 -3.11 -31.18 1.63
N PHE A 68 -3.30 -29.86 1.56
CA PHE A 68 -3.49 -29.18 0.28
C PHE A 68 -2.60 -27.93 0.07
N GLN A 69 -1.84 -27.48 1.09
CA GLN A 69 -0.96 -26.33 0.99
C GLN A 69 0.51 -26.74 0.84
N ALA A 70 1.15 -26.25 -0.22
CA ALA A 70 2.59 -26.34 -0.43
C ALA A 70 3.27 -25.00 -0.09
N ILE A 71 4.52 -25.04 0.38
CA ILE A 71 5.33 -23.85 0.69
C ILE A 71 6.63 -23.89 -0.09
N LEU A 72 6.92 -22.80 -0.80
CA LEU A 72 8.16 -22.59 -1.52
C LEU A 72 8.82 -21.29 -1.02
N PRO A 73 9.81 -21.36 -0.13
CA PRO A 73 10.57 -20.17 0.25
C PRO A 73 11.54 -19.79 -0.88
N LEU A 74 11.58 -18.51 -1.21
CA LEU A 74 12.55 -17.90 -2.13
C LEU A 74 13.53 -17.04 -1.35
N ARG A 75 14.83 -17.20 -1.63
CA ARG A 75 15.90 -16.43 -0.97
C ARG A 75 16.32 -15.26 -1.86
N GLY A 76 16.14 -14.05 -1.34
CA GLY A 76 16.57 -12.83 -1.99
C GLY A 76 15.75 -12.45 -3.23
N LYS A 77 16.17 -11.39 -3.91
CA LYS A 77 15.46 -10.82 -5.06
C LYS A 77 15.47 -11.77 -6.25
N VAL A 78 14.33 -11.97 -6.86
CA VAL A 78 14.16 -12.78 -8.08
C VAL A 78 14.75 -12.02 -9.27
N LEU A 79 15.26 -12.76 -10.25
CA LEU A 79 15.78 -12.18 -11.49
C LEU A 79 14.68 -11.36 -12.20
N ASN A 80 15.01 -10.13 -12.58
CA ASN A 80 14.13 -9.31 -13.42
C ASN A 80 14.11 -9.88 -14.86
N VAL A 81 13.04 -10.58 -15.20
CA VAL A 81 12.87 -11.26 -16.49
C VAL A 81 12.56 -10.31 -17.63
N GLU A 82 12.15 -9.06 -17.35
CA GLU A 82 11.97 -8.02 -18.39
C GLU A 82 13.28 -7.67 -19.07
N ARG A 83 14.39 -7.66 -18.32
CA ARG A 83 15.73 -7.33 -18.81
C ARG A 83 16.55 -8.55 -19.17
N ALA A 84 16.27 -9.67 -18.54
CA ALA A 84 17.13 -10.84 -18.64
C ALA A 84 16.91 -11.57 -19.97
N ARG A 85 18.01 -11.94 -20.62
CA ARG A 85 17.97 -12.84 -21.75
C ARG A 85 17.55 -14.24 -21.28
N PHE A 86 16.95 -15.02 -22.18
CA PHE A 86 16.39 -16.34 -21.87
C PHE A 86 17.45 -17.33 -21.30
N ASP A 87 18.70 -17.26 -21.76
CA ASP A 87 19.80 -18.08 -21.23
C ASP A 87 20.13 -17.78 -19.76
N LYS A 88 20.07 -16.51 -19.36
CA LYS A 88 20.24 -16.10 -17.95
C LYS A 88 19.03 -16.49 -17.09
N LEU A 89 17.84 -16.41 -17.66
CA LEU A 89 16.61 -16.79 -16.99
C LEU A 89 16.65 -18.24 -16.53
N ILE A 90 17.03 -19.17 -17.43
CA ILE A 90 17.16 -20.60 -17.13
C ILE A 90 18.34 -20.91 -16.20
N SER A 91 19.36 -20.07 -16.17
CA SER A 91 20.49 -20.24 -15.25
C SER A 91 20.20 -19.75 -13.83
N SER A 92 19.11 -19.01 -13.62
CA SER A 92 18.70 -18.52 -12.29
C SER A 92 18.11 -19.67 -11.46
N GLU A 93 18.72 -19.94 -10.30
CA GLU A 93 18.24 -20.99 -9.37
C GLU A 93 16.79 -20.75 -8.93
N GLN A 94 16.43 -19.51 -8.65
CA GLN A 94 15.08 -19.16 -8.19
C GLN A 94 14.04 -19.40 -9.29
N ILE A 95 14.33 -18.99 -10.51
CA ILE A 95 13.44 -19.20 -11.67
C ILE A 95 13.29 -20.68 -11.98
N THR A 96 14.39 -21.43 -12.01
CA THR A 96 14.33 -22.88 -12.24
C THR A 96 13.62 -23.63 -11.13
N THR A 97 13.74 -23.17 -9.91
CA THR A 97 13.00 -23.68 -8.74
C THR A 97 11.49 -23.45 -8.90
N LEU A 98 11.07 -22.24 -9.31
CA LEU A 98 9.67 -21.92 -9.58
C LEU A 98 9.09 -22.78 -10.67
N ILE A 99 9.75 -22.85 -11.85
CA ILE A 99 9.31 -23.67 -13.00
C ILE A 99 9.15 -25.13 -12.58
N THR A 100 10.12 -25.63 -11.85
CA THR A 100 10.14 -26.99 -11.37
C THR A 100 9.02 -27.30 -10.37
N ALA A 101 8.77 -26.39 -9.42
CA ALA A 101 7.71 -26.54 -8.43
C ALA A 101 6.33 -26.51 -9.10
N LEU A 102 6.13 -25.60 -10.06
CA LEU A 102 4.84 -25.45 -10.77
C LEU A 102 4.57 -26.56 -11.79
N GLY A 103 5.61 -27.13 -12.41
CA GLY A 103 5.52 -28.26 -13.34
C GLY A 103 5.17 -27.89 -14.79
N THR A 104 5.02 -26.61 -15.12
CA THR A 104 4.45 -26.12 -16.40
C THR A 104 5.46 -25.93 -17.53
N SER A 105 6.77 -25.89 -17.29
CA SER A 105 7.77 -25.34 -18.22
C SER A 105 7.61 -23.84 -18.46
N ILE A 106 8.42 -23.26 -19.35
CA ILE A 106 8.35 -21.86 -19.78
C ILE A 106 8.68 -21.74 -21.27
N GLY A 107 8.31 -20.59 -21.86
CA GLY A 107 8.55 -20.25 -23.26
C GLY A 107 7.32 -20.54 -24.13
N ALA A 108 7.16 -19.76 -25.21
CA ALA A 108 5.96 -19.74 -26.04
C ALA A 108 5.53 -21.10 -26.56
N ASP A 109 6.50 -21.98 -26.90
CA ASP A 109 6.24 -23.29 -27.50
C ASP A 109 6.19 -24.44 -26.47
N ASP A 110 6.73 -24.25 -25.27
CA ASP A 110 6.93 -25.31 -24.29
C ASP A 110 6.09 -25.18 -23.03
N PHE A 111 5.47 -24.05 -22.82
CA PHE A 111 4.60 -23.79 -21.69
C PHE A 111 3.32 -24.65 -21.78
N LYS A 112 3.04 -25.41 -20.72
CA LYS A 112 1.91 -26.35 -20.64
C LYS A 112 1.09 -26.09 -19.38
N PRO A 113 0.11 -25.19 -19.43
CA PRO A 113 -0.69 -24.83 -18.26
C PRO A 113 -1.49 -26.02 -17.70
N GLU A 114 -1.82 -27.03 -18.53
CA GLU A 114 -2.49 -28.25 -18.08
C GLU A 114 -1.64 -29.15 -17.17
N LYS A 115 -0.33 -28.89 -17.09
CA LYS A 115 0.58 -29.58 -16.16
C LYS A 115 0.78 -28.83 -14.85
N LEU A 116 0.06 -27.74 -14.64
CA LEU A 116 0.11 -26.96 -13.41
C LEU A 116 -0.26 -27.84 -12.22
N ARG A 117 0.60 -27.85 -11.19
CA ARG A 117 0.42 -28.68 -9.99
C ARG A 117 -0.45 -28.03 -8.91
N TYR A 118 -0.66 -26.73 -8.99
CA TYR A 118 -1.40 -25.96 -7.99
C TYR A 118 -2.26 -24.92 -8.69
N HIS A 119 -3.58 -25.05 -8.58
CA HIS A 119 -4.48 -24.08 -9.21
C HIS A 119 -4.58 -22.74 -8.45
N ARG A 120 -3.98 -22.63 -7.26
CA ARG A 120 -3.77 -21.36 -6.57
C ARG A 120 -2.30 -21.17 -6.29
N ILE A 121 -1.74 -20.12 -6.86
CA ILE A 121 -0.36 -19.68 -6.66
C ILE A 121 -0.44 -18.39 -5.88
N ILE A 122 -0.02 -18.41 -4.62
CA ILE A 122 -0.20 -17.30 -3.66
C ILE A 122 1.16 -16.69 -3.37
N LEU A 123 1.33 -15.42 -3.74
CA LEU A 123 2.51 -14.64 -3.43
C LEU A 123 2.37 -14.08 -2.02
N MET A 124 3.30 -14.42 -1.14
CA MET A 124 3.30 -14.01 0.26
C MET A 124 4.66 -13.37 0.60
N THR A 125 4.72 -12.06 0.49
CA THR A 125 5.92 -11.22 0.71
C THR A 125 5.72 -10.31 1.91
N ASP A 126 6.81 -9.83 2.47
CA ASP A 126 6.80 -8.89 3.57
C ASP A 126 6.10 -7.57 3.19
N ALA A 127 5.64 -6.81 4.19
CA ALA A 127 4.92 -5.55 3.99
C ALA A 127 5.87 -4.33 3.88
N ASP A 128 7.11 -4.55 3.49
CA ASP A 128 8.12 -3.52 3.29
C ASP A 128 8.43 -3.25 1.81
N VAL A 129 9.38 -2.36 1.54
CA VAL A 129 9.79 -1.98 0.16
C VAL A 129 10.46 -3.14 -0.58
N ASP A 130 11.21 -3.99 0.10
CA ASP A 130 11.85 -5.16 -0.52
C ASP A 130 10.83 -6.23 -0.89
N GLY A 131 9.86 -6.51 -0.01
CA GLY A 131 8.74 -7.41 -0.30
C GLY A 131 7.85 -6.92 -1.43
N ALA A 132 7.60 -5.61 -1.52
CA ALA A 132 6.89 -5.01 -2.66
C ALA A 132 7.67 -5.20 -3.98
N HIS A 133 9.00 -5.03 -3.95
CA HIS A 133 9.86 -5.26 -5.12
C HIS A 133 9.89 -6.74 -5.53
N ILE A 134 10.02 -7.68 -4.58
CA ILE A 134 9.99 -9.13 -4.87
C ILE A 134 8.64 -9.52 -5.49
N ARG A 135 7.54 -9.00 -4.96
CA ARG A 135 6.21 -9.21 -5.53
C ARG A 135 6.11 -8.71 -6.97
N THR A 136 6.64 -7.53 -7.25
CA THR A 136 6.66 -6.95 -8.61
C THR A 136 7.49 -7.82 -9.56
N LEU A 137 8.66 -8.31 -9.12
CA LEU A 137 9.49 -9.22 -9.91
C LEU A 137 8.78 -10.55 -10.21
N LEU A 138 8.08 -11.12 -9.23
CA LEU A 138 7.29 -12.34 -9.42
C LEU A 138 6.10 -12.11 -10.37
N LEU A 139 5.38 -11.00 -10.24
CA LEU A 139 4.31 -10.65 -11.17
C LEU A 139 4.85 -10.45 -12.59
N THR A 140 6.00 -9.80 -12.76
CA THR A 140 6.69 -9.67 -14.06
C THR A 140 7.03 -11.05 -14.63
N PHE A 141 7.54 -11.96 -13.80
CA PHE A 141 7.82 -13.33 -14.23
C PHE A 141 6.56 -14.05 -14.72
N PHE A 142 5.48 -14.04 -13.94
CA PHE A 142 4.23 -14.70 -14.35
C PHE A 142 3.64 -14.05 -15.60
N TYR A 143 3.61 -12.74 -15.68
CA TYR A 143 3.08 -12.02 -16.83
C TYR A 143 3.86 -12.26 -18.11
N ARG A 144 5.22 -12.30 -18.06
CA ARG A 144 6.07 -12.47 -19.23
C ARG A 144 6.29 -13.92 -19.63
N GLN A 145 6.33 -14.86 -18.68
CA GLN A 145 6.72 -16.25 -18.95
C GLN A 145 5.57 -17.25 -18.83
N MET A 146 4.51 -16.91 -18.11
CA MET A 146 3.38 -17.78 -17.81
C MET A 146 2.04 -17.03 -17.85
N ARG A 147 1.87 -16.16 -18.84
CA ARG A 147 0.74 -15.21 -18.94
C ARG A 147 -0.62 -15.91 -18.81
N GLU A 148 -0.78 -17.07 -19.41
CA GLU A 148 -2.03 -17.84 -19.35
C GLU A 148 -2.43 -18.21 -17.90
N LEU A 149 -1.47 -18.36 -16.97
CA LEU A 149 -1.81 -18.58 -15.55
C LEU A 149 -2.43 -17.34 -14.90
N VAL A 150 -2.04 -16.15 -15.34
CA VAL A 150 -2.65 -14.89 -14.88
C VAL A 150 -4.05 -14.74 -15.47
N GLU A 151 -4.20 -14.98 -16.78
CA GLU A 151 -5.48 -14.89 -17.50
C GLU A 151 -6.51 -15.92 -16.98
N ARG A 152 -6.07 -17.13 -16.66
CA ARG A 152 -6.91 -18.15 -16.01
C ARG A 152 -7.21 -17.86 -14.53
N GLY A 153 -6.56 -16.87 -13.94
CA GLY A 153 -6.79 -16.43 -12.55
C GLY A 153 -6.23 -17.38 -11.51
N HIS A 154 -5.06 -17.96 -11.77
CA HIS A 154 -4.35 -18.81 -10.81
C HIS A 154 -3.46 -18.04 -9.84
N ILE A 155 -3.18 -16.75 -10.10
CA ILE A 155 -2.25 -15.92 -9.30
C ILE A 155 -3.00 -15.11 -8.26
N TYR A 156 -2.54 -15.18 -7.02
CA TYR A 156 -3.09 -14.45 -5.87
C TYR A 156 -1.98 -13.78 -5.06
N ILE A 157 -2.32 -12.71 -4.37
CA ILE A 157 -1.45 -12.02 -3.41
C ILE A 157 -2.09 -12.19 -2.03
N ALA A 158 -1.34 -12.77 -1.09
CA ALA A 158 -1.76 -12.84 0.30
C ALA A 158 -1.77 -11.44 0.93
N GLN A 159 -2.74 -11.18 1.79
CA GLN A 159 -2.89 -9.93 2.52
C GLN A 159 -2.78 -10.20 4.03
N PRO A 160 -1.57 -10.39 4.56
CA PRO A 160 -1.37 -10.51 5.99
C PRO A 160 -1.77 -9.23 6.71
N PRO A 161 -2.17 -9.29 7.98
CA PRO A 161 -2.48 -8.10 8.76
C PRO A 161 -1.19 -7.32 9.09
N LEU A 162 -1.28 -5.99 9.07
CA LEU A 162 -0.17 -5.12 9.51
C LEU A 162 -0.13 -4.94 11.03
N TYR A 163 -1.26 -5.11 11.72
CA TYR A 163 -1.34 -4.85 13.15
C TYR A 163 -2.02 -5.99 13.91
N LYS A 164 -1.54 -6.21 15.13
CA LYS A 164 -2.25 -6.91 16.19
C LYS A 164 -2.59 -5.93 17.29
N ILE A 165 -3.86 -5.82 17.66
CA ILE A 165 -4.34 -4.96 18.74
C ILE A 165 -4.89 -5.81 19.86
N LYS A 166 -4.57 -5.42 21.10
CA LYS A 166 -5.13 -5.98 22.30
C LYS A 166 -5.82 -4.87 23.11
N HIS A 167 -7.09 -5.05 23.36
CA HIS A 167 -7.90 -4.18 24.22
C HIS A 167 -8.55 -5.01 25.32
N GLY A 168 -8.07 -4.86 26.56
CA GLY A 168 -8.47 -5.72 27.65
C GLY A 168 -8.12 -7.20 27.41
N LYS A 169 -9.16 -8.06 27.34
CA LYS A 169 -9.02 -9.48 27.03
C LYS A 169 -9.16 -9.82 25.54
N ASN A 170 -9.59 -8.86 24.73
CA ASN A 170 -9.86 -9.08 23.32
C ASN A 170 -8.59 -8.77 22.50
N GLU A 171 -8.23 -9.69 21.63
CA GLU A 171 -7.18 -9.53 20.64
C GLU A 171 -7.81 -9.58 19.24
N MET A 172 -7.30 -8.75 18.33
CA MET A 172 -7.74 -8.74 16.95
C MET A 172 -6.59 -8.36 16.01
N TYR A 173 -6.70 -8.84 14.77
CA TYR A 173 -5.78 -8.48 13.71
C TYR A 173 -6.41 -7.45 12.79
N ILE A 174 -5.63 -6.48 12.38
CA ILE A 174 -6.04 -5.35 11.55
C ILE A 174 -5.16 -5.31 10.31
N LYS A 175 -5.79 -5.20 9.16
CA LYS A 175 -5.16 -5.31 7.85
C LYS A 175 -4.21 -4.16 7.54
N ASP A 176 -4.66 -2.91 7.75
CA ASP A 176 -3.97 -1.70 7.33
C ASP A 176 -4.29 -0.49 8.24
N ASP A 177 -3.63 0.63 7.98
CA ASP A 177 -3.82 1.88 8.72
C ASP A 177 -5.25 2.41 8.66
N ASN A 178 -5.97 2.20 7.56
CA ASN A 178 -7.34 2.67 7.42
C ASN A 178 -8.28 1.89 8.36
N GLU A 179 -8.13 0.56 8.40
CA GLU A 179 -8.91 -0.29 9.33
C GLU A 179 -8.52 0.01 10.78
N LEU A 180 -7.23 0.29 11.06
CA LEU A 180 -6.77 0.72 12.38
C LEU A 180 -7.43 2.03 12.81
N ASN A 181 -7.38 3.05 11.97
CA ASN A 181 -7.95 4.35 12.25
C ASN A 181 -9.48 4.26 12.46
N ALA A 182 -10.16 3.48 11.63
CA ALA A 182 -11.60 3.24 11.78
C ALA A 182 -11.92 2.54 13.10
N HIS A 183 -11.12 1.57 13.51
CA HIS A 183 -11.28 0.86 14.78
C HIS A 183 -11.02 1.79 15.98
N LEU A 184 -9.92 2.56 15.95
CA LEU A 184 -9.61 3.54 16.99
C LEU A 184 -10.71 4.59 17.13
N LEU A 185 -11.20 5.10 15.99
CA LEU A 185 -12.32 6.05 16.00
C LEU A 185 -13.58 5.44 16.62
N LYS A 186 -13.92 4.22 16.25
CA LYS A 186 -15.08 3.52 16.83
C LYS A 186 -14.96 3.41 18.35
N LEU A 187 -13.81 2.95 18.85
CA LEU A 187 -13.55 2.87 20.29
C LEU A 187 -13.54 4.24 20.96
N GLY A 188 -13.04 5.27 20.28
CA GLY A 188 -13.00 6.65 20.78
C GLY A 188 -14.37 7.25 21.00
N LEU A 189 -15.28 6.95 20.08
CA LEU A 189 -16.67 7.45 20.13
C LEU A 189 -17.52 6.79 21.23
N GLU A 190 -17.12 5.62 21.71
CA GLU A 190 -17.85 4.94 22.80
C GLU A 190 -17.82 5.77 24.09
N GLY A 191 -18.98 6.31 24.46
CA GLY A 191 -19.16 7.20 25.62
C GLY A 191 -18.54 8.59 25.46
N ALA A 192 -18.25 9.01 24.23
CA ALA A 192 -17.73 10.33 23.94
C ALA A 192 -18.83 11.39 23.79
N ALA A 193 -18.52 12.60 24.21
CA ALA A 193 -19.38 13.77 24.04
C ALA A 193 -18.53 15.05 23.92
N LEU A 194 -18.83 15.87 22.93
CA LEU A 194 -18.21 17.17 22.71
C LEU A 194 -19.21 18.27 23.08
N THR A 195 -18.94 19.03 24.16
CA THR A 195 -19.63 20.27 24.46
C THR A 195 -18.89 21.39 23.74
N PRO A 196 -19.45 21.98 22.67
CA PRO A 196 -18.68 22.84 21.77
C PRO A 196 -18.36 24.23 22.34
N ARG A 197 -19.08 24.68 23.37
CA ARG A 197 -18.85 25.91 24.15
C ARG A 197 -19.64 25.85 25.46
N GLU A 198 -19.33 26.74 26.37
CA GLU A 198 -20.03 26.81 27.65
C GLU A 198 -21.55 26.95 27.45
N GLY A 199 -22.31 26.12 28.15
CA GLY A 199 -23.78 26.12 28.09
C GLY A 199 -24.42 25.52 26.84
N ALA A 200 -23.63 25.02 25.90
CA ALA A 200 -24.13 24.34 24.71
C ALA A 200 -24.49 22.87 24.97
N GLU A 201 -25.45 22.36 24.21
CA GLU A 201 -25.80 20.94 24.24
C GLU A 201 -24.65 20.08 23.73
N PRO A 202 -24.30 18.97 24.39
CA PRO A 202 -23.24 18.07 23.96
C PRO A 202 -23.58 17.36 22.65
N ILE A 203 -22.67 17.38 21.70
CA ILE A 203 -22.70 16.60 20.45
C ILE A 203 -22.24 15.18 20.79
N ARG A 204 -23.01 14.17 20.41
CA ARG A 204 -22.76 12.75 20.73
C ARG A 204 -23.07 11.85 19.54
N ASP A 205 -22.78 10.57 19.73
CA ASP A 205 -23.20 9.48 18.85
C ASP A 205 -22.90 9.74 17.36
N GLU A 206 -23.87 9.54 16.48
CA GLU A 206 -23.66 9.66 15.03
C GLU A 206 -23.33 11.10 14.58
N ALA A 207 -23.79 12.12 15.29
CA ALA A 207 -23.42 13.50 14.97
C ALA A 207 -21.92 13.76 15.21
N LEU A 208 -21.40 13.32 16.36
CA LEU A 208 -19.96 13.42 16.65
C LEU A 208 -19.16 12.50 15.71
N ALA A 209 -19.66 11.30 15.44
CA ALA A 209 -19.02 10.36 14.53
C ALA A 209 -18.92 10.92 13.10
N GLY A 210 -19.95 11.59 12.60
CA GLY A 210 -19.95 12.25 11.30
C GLY A 210 -18.87 13.34 11.20
N LEU A 211 -18.84 14.24 12.18
CA LEU A 211 -17.81 15.29 12.25
C LEU A 211 -16.40 14.71 12.33
N ALA A 212 -16.19 13.72 13.19
CA ALA A 212 -14.87 13.08 13.36
C ALA A 212 -14.39 12.37 12.08
N ARG A 213 -15.28 11.64 11.37
CA ARG A 213 -14.95 11.00 10.09
C ARG A 213 -14.55 12.01 9.02
N THR A 214 -15.33 13.08 8.88
CA THR A 214 -15.06 14.13 7.89
C THR A 214 -13.73 14.82 8.20
N TYR A 215 -13.45 15.14 9.46
CA TYR A 215 -12.19 15.71 9.91
C TYR A 215 -11.00 14.77 9.64
N LEU A 216 -11.09 13.50 10.05
CA LEU A 216 -9.99 12.54 9.86
C LEU A 216 -9.74 12.20 8.38
N LEU A 217 -10.76 12.29 7.53
CA LEU A 217 -10.58 12.17 6.08
C LEU A 217 -9.74 13.34 5.54
N ALA A 218 -10.04 14.56 5.95
CA ALA A 218 -9.25 15.76 5.58
C ALA A 218 -7.82 15.68 6.13
N GLU A 219 -7.62 15.23 7.38
CA GLU A 219 -6.30 14.98 7.96
C GLU A 219 -5.50 13.95 7.15
N GLY A 220 -6.16 12.90 6.65
CA GLY A 220 -5.54 11.92 5.76
C GLY A 220 -5.08 12.53 4.43
N VAL A 221 -5.86 13.45 3.87
CA VAL A 221 -5.50 14.23 2.68
C VAL A 221 -4.32 15.14 2.97
N ILE A 222 -4.36 15.91 4.06
CA ILE A 222 -3.28 16.82 4.48
C ILE A 222 -1.96 16.06 4.66
N ARG A 223 -1.98 14.93 5.35
CA ARG A 223 -0.78 14.10 5.55
C ARG A 223 -0.16 13.63 4.23
N ARG A 224 -0.98 13.30 3.25
CA ARG A 224 -0.52 12.91 1.91
C ARG A 224 0.06 14.08 1.12
N LEU A 225 -0.49 15.27 1.30
CA LEU A 225 -0.06 16.48 0.58
C LEU A 225 1.12 17.21 1.25
N ALA A 226 1.49 16.86 2.50
CA ALA A 226 2.50 17.57 3.30
C ALA A 226 3.90 17.62 2.66
N ASP A 227 4.21 16.70 1.75
CA ASP A 227 5.48 16.72 1.01
C ASP A 227 5.51 17.79 -0.10
N TRP A 228 4.35 18.20 -0.58
CA TRP A 228 4.16 19.09 -1.74
C TRP A 228 3.69 20.48 -1.35
N ILE A 229 2.78 20.58 -0.39
CA ILE A 229 2.25 21.82 0.14
C ILE A 229 2.57 21.86 1.63
N ASP A 230 2.99 23.02 2.12
CA ASP A 230 3.34 23.17 3.53
C ASP A 230 2.17 22.74 4.44
N SER A 231 2.46 21.84 5.40
CA SER A 231 1.44 21.24 6.25
C SER A 231 0.71 22.23 7.15
N ASP A 232 1.39 23.28 7.61
CA ASP A 232 0.75 24.30 8.48
C ASP A 232 -0.24 25.14 7.67
N VAL A 233 0.07 25.38 6.39
CA VAL A 233 -0.86 26.04 5.46
C VAL A 233 -2.12 25.18 5.24
N LEU A 234 -1.94 23.88 5.01
CA LEU A 234 -3.07 22.96 4.86
C LEU A 234 -3.92 22.86 6.14
N HIS A 235 -3.29 22.83 7.31
CA HIS A 235 -3.99 22.85 8.59
C HIS A 235 -4.71 24.19 8.84
N ALA A 236 -4.14 25.33 8.42
CA ALA A 236 -4.82 26.61 8.49
C ALA A 236 -6.09 26.62 7.61
N LEU A 237 -6.02 26.03 6.41
CA LEU A 237 -7.21 25.85 5.55
C LEU A 237 -8.26 24.95 6.16
N LEU A 238 -7.87 23.90 6.91
CA LEU A 238 -8.78 23.04 7.63
C LEU A 238 -9.42 23.72 8.84
N ALA A 239 -8.65 24.52 9.57
CA ALA A 239 -9.10 25.16 10.80
C ALA A 239 -9.99 26.40 10.55
N THR A 240 -9.78 27.11 9.45
CA THR A 240 -10.41 28.40 9.16
C THR A 240 -11.07 28.41 7.81
N ASP A 241 -12.28 28.93 7.74
CA ASP A 241 -12.98 29.09 6.45
C ASP A 241 -12.35 30.24 5.63
N LEU A 242 -11.36 29.87 4.82
CA LEU A 242 -10.62 30.77 3.97
C LEU A 242 -10.88 30.38 2.49
N PRO A 243 -11.84 31.00 1.82
CA PRO A 243 -12.02 30.78 0.38
C PRO A 243 -10.83 31.39 -0.38
N LEU A 244 -10.11 30.54 -1.11
CA LEU A 244 -8.98 30.93 -1.94
C LEU A 244 -9.38 31.03 -3.40
N SER A 245 -8.83 31.99 -4.13
CA SER A 245 -8.88 32.10 -5.59
C SER A 245 -7.52 32.54 -6.13
N VAL A 246 -7.18 32.02 -7.32
CA VAL A 246 -6.00 32.37 -8.11
C VAL A 246 -6.40 32.73 -9.53
N ASP A 247 -7.64 33.21 -9.74
CA ASP A 247 -8.20 33.50 -11.07
C ASP A 247 -7.59 34.75 -11.69
N ASP A 248 -7.21 35.74 -10.85
CA ASP A 248 -6.56 36.98 -11.28
C ASP A 248 -5.61 37.52 -10.20
N GLU A 249 -4.87 38.57 -10.52
CA GLU A 249 -3.89 39.18 -9.60
C GLU A 249 -4.52 39.65 -8.28
N ALA A 250 -5.67 40.32 -8.35
CA ALA A 250 -6.31 40.89 -7.17
C ALA A 250 -6.82 39.78 -6.23
N ALA A 251 -7.47 38.76 -6.76
CA ALA A 251 -7.97 37.61 -6.04
C ALA A 251 -6.82 36.79 -5.42
N THR A 252 -5.71 36.62 -6.16
CA THR A 252 -4.53 35.91 -5.67
C THR A 252 -3.84 36.66 -4.53
N ARG A 253 -3.68 37.98 -4.64
CA ARG A 253 -3.11 38.82 -3.57
C ARG A 253 -3.98 38.85 -2.32
N ASP A 254 -5.29 38.90 -2.46
CA ASP A 254 -6.24 38.83 -1.36
C ASP A 254 -6.17 37.45 -0.67
N SER A 255 -6.13 36.36 -1.46
CA SER A 255 -5.93 34.99 -0.96
C SER A 255 -4.60 34.85 -0.21
N ALA A 256 -3.50 35.41 -0.73
CA ALA A 256 -2.20 35.39 -0.08
C ALA A 256 -2.24 36.13 1.26
N ALA A 257 -2.85 37.31 1.32
CA ALA A 257 -2.94 38.10 2.55
C ALA A 257 -3.77 37.41 3.63
N ARG A 258 -4.92 36.81 3.26
CA ARG A 258 -5.76 36.04 4.20
C ARG A 258 -5.05 34.82 4.72
N LEU A 259 -4.40 34.08 3.85
CA LEU A 259 -3.69 32.86 4.24
C LEU A 259 -2.47 33.19 5.10
N GLN A 260 -1.72 34.28 4.77
CA GLN A 260 -0.61 34.78 5.59
C GLN A 260 -1.06 35.18 7.01
N ALA A 261 -2.25 35.74 7.14
CA ALA A 261 -2.80 36.11 8.46
C ALA A 261 -3.19 34.86 9.30
N ALA A 262 -3.50 33.75 8.66
CA ALA A 262 -3.89 32.50 9.33
C ALA A 262 -2.71 31.62 9.72
N VAL A 263 -1.57 31.75 9.03
CA VAL A 263 -0.34 31.02 9.33
C VAL A 263 0.65 31.90 10.09
N GLY A 264 1.58 31.30 10.82
CA GLY A 264 2.62 32.05 11.53
C GLY A 264 3.61 32.76 10.60
N THR A 265 4.54 33.50 11.19
CA THR A 265 5.56 34.27 10.47
C THR A 265 6.68 33.43 9.86
N ASP A 266 6.73 32.15 10.16
CA ASP A 266 7.76 31.22 9.66
C ASP A 266 7.57 30.83 8.18
N ILE A 267 6.42 31.16 7.62
CA ILE A 267 6.07 30.93 6.23
C ILE A 267 5.77 32.29 5.60
N THR A 268 6.35 32.54 4.44
CA THR A 268 6.02 33.69 3.59
C THR A 268 5.11 33.25 2.47
N ILE A 269 3.98 33.94 2.25
CA ILE A 269 3.01 33.63 1.22
C ILE A 269 2.90 34.81 0.27
N GLU A 270 3.20 34.58 -1.00
CA GLU A 270 3.23 35.61 -2.04
C GLU A 270 2.40 35.19 -3.25
N ALA A 271 1.70 36.17 -3.85
CA ALA A 271 1.05 35.98 -5.15
C ALA A 271 2.11 36.04 -6.25
N ASN A 272 2.17 35.03 -7.09
CA ASN A 272 3.12 34.94 -8.20
C ASN A 272 2.40 34.62 -9.52
N TYR A 273 2.86 35.24 -10.62
CA TYR A 273 2.39 34.91 -11.95
C TYR A 273 3.41 34.04 -12.66
N ASN A 274 2.99 32.85 -13.04
CA ASN A 274 3.84 31.92 -13.76
C ASN A 274 3.67 32.14 -15.27
N GLU A 275 4.68 32.75 -15.92
CA GLU A 275 4.66 33.03 -17.35
C GLU A 275 4.58 31.77 -18.23
N ALA A 276 5.11 30.63 -17.74
CA ALA A 276 5.10 29.39 -18.54
C ALA A 276 3.73 28.73 -18.61
N THR A 277 2.92 28.86 -17.55
CA THR A 277 1.55 28.32 -17.47
C THR A 277 0.48 29.38 -17.68
N GLU A 278 0.88 30.64 -17.80
CA GLU A 278 -0.02 31.82 -17.93
C GLU A 278 -1.06 31.85 -16.78
N ALA A 279 -0.65 31.48 -15.57
CA ALA A 279 -1.54 31.33 -14.43
C ALA A 279 -0.97 31.96 -13.16
N TRP A 280 -1.86 32.42 -12.28
CA TRP A 280 -1.51 32.88 -10.94
C TRP A 280 -1.39 31.72 -9.98
N THR A 281 -0.45 31.82 -9.02
CA THR A 281 -0.19 30.86 -7.96
C THR A 281 0.05 31.56 -6.64
N LEU A 282 -0.14 30.84 -5.54
CA LEU A 282 0.33 31.23 -4.22
C LEU A 282 1.65 30.49 -3.94
N ASP A 283 2.75 31.22 -3.87
CA ASP A 283 4.06 30.69 -3.54
C ASP A 283 4.23 30.69 -2.01
N LEU A 284 4.54 29.55 -1.45
CA LEU A 284 4.70 29.30 -0.03
C LEU A 284 6.18 29.04 0.23
N ALA A 285 6.84 29.89 1.00
CA ALA A 285 8.27 29.76 1.28
C ALA A 285 8.51 29.64 2.80
N ARG A 286 9.09 28.52 3.22
CA ARG A 286 9.53 28.27 4.61
C ARG A 286 11.04 28.12 4.68
N MET A 287 11.66 28.74 5.69
CA MET A 287 13.07 28.50 6.00
C MET A 287 13.19 27.32 6.96
N HIS A 288 13.88 26.26 6.53
CA HIS A 288 14.12 25.09 7.35
C HIS A 288 15.62 24.75 7.38
N HIS A 289 16.25 24.85 8.55
CA HIS A 289 17.70 24.61 8.75
C HIS A 289 18.61 25.35 7.72
N GLY A 290 18.26 26.59 7.38
CA GLY A 290 19.02 27.41 6.43
C GLY A 290 18.69 27.14 4.95
N ASN A 291 17.84 26.17 4.65
CA ASN A 291 17.33 25.91 3.30
C ASN A 291 15.93 26.49 3.12
N ARG A 292 15.70 27.12 1.98
CA ARG A 292 14.37 27.62 1.60
C ARG A 292 13.59 26.48 0.94
N LYS A 293 12.57 25.95 1.63
CA LYS A 293 11.60 25.04 1.03
C LYS A 293 10.49 25.87 0.40
N VAL A 294 10.23 25.68 -0.89
CA VAL A 294 9.16 26.36 -1.61
C VAL A 294 8.12 25.34 -2.05
N SER A 295 6.87 25.67 -1.84
CA SER A 295 5.72 24.92 -2.34
C SER A 295 4.69 25.89 -2.93
N GLN A 296 3.71 25.39 -3.69
CA GLN A 296 2.75 26.23 -4.40
C GLN A 296 1.33 25.72 -4.23
N ILE A 297 0.40 26.67 -4.19
CA ILE A 297 -1.04 26.42 -4.38
C ILE A 297 -1.44 27.05 -5.71
N ASP A 298 -1.91 26.23 -6.62
CA ASP A 298 -2.35 26.62 -7.96
C ASP A 298 -3.85 26.36 -8.17
N GLY A 299 -4.34 26.72 -9.35
CA GLY A 299 -5.73 26.51 -9.71
C GLY A 299 -6.11 25.03 -9.82
N ASP A 300 -5.17 24.14 -10.15
CA ASP A 300 -5.45 22.71 -10.24
C ASP A 300 -5.68 22.10 -8.85
N PHE A 301 -4.86 22.49 -7.87
CA PHE A 301 -5.13 22.11 -6.47
C PHE A 301 -6.48 22.64 -6.00
N LEU A 302 -6.82 23.90 -6.23
CA LEU A 302 -8.08 24.49 -5.79
C LEU A 302 -9.32 23.85 -6.44
N ARG A 303 -9.18 23.25 -7.63
CA ARG A 303 -10.23 22.47 -8.31
C ARG A 303 -10.24 21.00 -7.95
N SER A 304 -9.21 20.51 -7.25
CA SER A 304 -9.03 19.09 -6.94
C SER A 304 -10.09 18.52 -5.99
N GLY A 305 -10.20 17.20 -5.98
CA GLY A 305 -10.99 16.48 -4.99
C GLY A 305 -10.43 16.62 -3.57
N ASP A 306 -9.12 16.79 -3.45
CA ASP A 306 -8.41 16.95 -2.19
C ASP A 306 -8.77 18.26 -1.50
N TYR A 307 -8.72 19.37 -2.22
CA TYR A 307 -9.13 20.66 -1.70
C TYR A 307 -10.63 20.66 -1.31
N ARG A 308 -11.49 20.05 -2.12
CA ARG A 308 -12.91 19.89 -1.75
C ARG A 308 -13.12 19.12 -0.47
N THR A 309 -12.33 18.06 -0.24
CA THR A 309 -12.38 17.28 1.01
C THR A 309 -11.99 18.13 2.22
N ILE A 310 -10.92 18.93 2.12
CA ILE A 310 -10.50 19.86 3.17
C ILE A 310 -11.61 20.91 3.41
N ARG A 311 -12.13 21.52 2.35
CA ARG A 311 -13.21 22.52 2.44
C ARG A 311 -14.48 21.97 3.13
N GLN A 312 -14.93 20.78 2.76
CA GLN A 312 -16.08 20.15 3.38
C GLN A 312 -15.89 19.91 4.87
N ALA A 313 -14.68 19.51 5.28
CA ALA A 313 -14.36 19.37 6.70
C ALA A 313 -14.37 20.73 7.40
N THR A 314 -13.73 21.75 6.81
CA THR A 314 -13.73 23.11 7.35
C THR A 314 -15.13 23.66 7.56
N GLU A 315 -16.01 23.56 6.58
CA GLU A 315 -17.41 23.98 6.66
C GLU A 315 -18.18 23.29 7.80
N SER A 316 -17.81 22.04 8.10
CA SER A 316 -18.45 21.26 9.16
C SER A 316 -17.97 21.63 10.57
N ILE A 317 -16.72 22.10 10.71
CA ILE A 317 -16.09 22.30 12.03
C ILE A 317 -15.73 23.76 12.33
N SER A 318 -15.70 24.65 11.33
CA SER A 318 -15.38 26.07 11.51
C SER A 318 -16.39 26.73 12.45
N GLY A 319 -15.88 27.46 13.44
CA GLY A 319 -16.71 28.12 14.45
C GLY A 319 -17.48 27.19 15.39
N LEU A 320 -17.29 25.86 15.30
CA LEU A 320 -17.95 24.89 16.18
C LEU A 320 -17.42 25.02 17.61
N ILE A 321 -16.10 25.11 17.76
CA ILE A 321 -15.44 25.19 19.07
C ILE A 321 -15.33 26.64 19.51
N GLY A 322 -15.86 26.91 20.71
CA GLY A 322 -15.78 28.22 21.36
C GLY A 322 -15.22 28.14 22.78
N PRO A 323 -15.19 29.28 23.50
CA PRO A 323 -14.68 29.31 24.87
C PRO A 323 -15.41 28.32 25.78
N GLY A 324 -14.65 27.61 26.61
CA GLY A 324 -15.20 26.62 27.53
C GLY A 324 -15.63 25.29 26.89
N ALA A 325 -15.19 25.00 25.65
CA ALA A 325 -15.44 23.72 25.01
C ALA A 325 -14.79 22.56 25.77
N ILE A 326 -15.50 21.45 25.89
CA ILE A 326 -15.06 20.28 26.66
C ILE A 326 -15.30 19.01 25.82
N MET A 327 -14.24 18.23 25.65
CA MET A 327 -14.34 16.86 25.18
C MET A 327 -14.39 15.92 26.39
N ARG A 328 -15.39 15.02 26.43
CA ARG A 328 -15.58 14.03 27.49
C ARG A 328 -15.60 12.61 26.89
N ARG A 329 -15.04 11.66 27.62
CA ARG A 329 -15.15 10.23 27.32
C ARG A 329 -15.26 9.43 28.64
N GLY A 330 -16.43 8.85 28.88
CA GLY A 330 -16.75 8.26 30.17
C GLY A 330 -16.67 9.28 31.31
N GLU A 331 -15.83 9.02 32.32
CA GLU A 331 -15.62 9.92 33.46
C GLU A 331 -14.50 10.96 33.22
N LYS A 332 -13.70 10.78 32.15
CA LYS A 332 -12.61 11.70 31.82
C LYS A 332 -13.09 12.83 30.93
N GLN A 333 -12.53 14.02 31.15
CA GLN A 333 -12.82 15.18 30.32
C GLN A 333 -11.62 16.10 30.20
N GLN A 334 -11.58 16.88 29.11
CA GLN A 334 -10.56 17.90 28.85
C GLN A 334 -11.17 19.11 28.17
N VAL A 335 -10.72 20.30 28.61
CA VAL A 335 -10.99 21.55 27.90
C VAL A 335 -10.18 21.54 26.61
N VAL A 336 -10.81 21.87 25.49
CA VAL A 336 -10.21 21.84 24.17
C VAL A 336 -10.33 23.21 23.50
N ALA A 337 -9.30 23.60 22.76
CA ALA A 337 -9.23 24.88 22.07
C ALA A 337 -9.66 24.76 20.59
N SER A 338 -9.65 23.55 20.03
CA SER A 338 -9.98 23.27 18.64
C SER A 338 -10.66 21.92 18.50
N PHE A 339 -11.26 21.66 17.33
CA PHE A 339 -11.79 20.34 17.00
C PHE A 339 -10.65 19.31 16.86
N ALA A 340 -9.50 19.75 16.35
CA ALA A 340 -8.28 18.95 16.30
C ALA A 340 -7.86 18.45 17.68
N ASP A 341 -7.81 19.34 18.68
CA ASP A 341 -7.50 18.98 20.08
C ASP A 341 -8.50 17.97 20.65
N ALA A 342 -9.79 18.15 20.35
CA ALA A 342 -10.84 17.25 20.82
C ALA A 342 -10.65 15.83 20.29
N ILE A 343 -10.42 15.68 18.98
CA ILE A 343 -10.21 14.39 18.34
C ILE A 343 -8.88 13.76 18.77
N SER A 344 -7.80 14.56 18.82
CA SER A 344 -6.49 14.10 19.28
C SER A 344 -6.54 13.57 20.71
N TRP A 345 -7.16 14.30 21.63
CA TRP A 345 -7.34 13.84 23.00
C TRP A 345 -8.16 12.55 23.07
N MET A 346 -9.30 12.50 22.38
CA MET A 346 -10.17 11.33 22.35
C MET A 346 -9.43 10.07 21.88
N LEU A 347 -8.67 10.18 20.79
CA LEU A 347 -7.91 9.05 20.24
C LEU A 347 -6.74 8.67 21.17
N SER A 348 -6.06 9.64 21.79
CA SER A 348 -4.97 9.37 22.75
C SER A 348 -5.47 8.59 23.99
N GLU A 349 -6.68 8.88 24.46
CA GLU A 349 -7.29 8.12 25.57
C GLU A 349 -7.61 6.67 25.18
N VAL A 350 -7.95 6.41 23.93
CA VAL A 350 -8.09 5.03 23.41
C VAL A 350 -6.71 4.34 23.34
N GLU A 351 -5.72 5.00 22.76
CA GLU A 351 -4.39 4.42 22.57
C GLU A 351 -3.71 4.04 23.89
N ARG A 352 -3.95 4.78 24.98
CA ARG A 352 -3.48 4.41 26.32
C ARG A 352 -4.09 3.13 26.85
N GLY A 353 -5.27 2.76 26.37
CA GLY A 353 -6.00 1.54 26.78
C GLY A 353 -5.73 0.32 25.92
N ILE A 354 -4.95 0.44 24.86
CA ILE A 354 -4.67 -0.65 23.92
C ILE A 354 -3.18 -0.95 23.83
N SER A 355 -2.85 -2.22 23.57
CA SER A 355 -1.51 -2.61 23.12
C SER A 355 -1.55 -2.83 21.61
N LYS A 356 -0.64 -2.17 20.88
CA LYS A 356 -0.53 -2.24 19.43
C LYS A 356 0.83 -2.81 19.04
N GLN A 357 0.83 -3.92 18.30
CA GLN A 357 2.01 -4.50 17.66
C GLN A 357 1.88 -4.32 16.15
N ARG A 358 2.89 -3.74 15.51
CA ARG A 358 2.99 -3.65 14.05
C ARG A 358 3.91 -4.75 13.56
N TYR A 359 3.47 -5.49 12.55
CA TYR A 359 4.28 -6.47 11.84
C TYR A 359 4.92 -5.83 10.62
N LYS A 360 6.25 -5.84 10.55
CA LYS A 360 7.02 -5.37 9.38
C LYS A 360 7.26 -6.51 8.39
N GLY A 361 7.43 -7.72 8.89
CA GLY A 361 7.66 -8.91 8.08
C GLY A 361 6.92 -10.13 8.61
N LEU A 362 6.66 -11.07 7.70
CA LEU A 362 6.01 -12.35 7.98
C LEU A 362 6.82 -13.23 8.95
N GLY A 363 8.15 -13.02 9.00
CA GLY A 363 9.04 -13.72 9.93
C GLY A 363 8.84 -13.36 11.39
N GLU A 364 8.11 -12.26 11.68
CA GLU A 364 7.73 -11.85 13.03
C GLU A 364 6.49 -12.63 13.55
N MET A 365 5.76 -13.30 12.67
CA MET A 365 4.60 -14.11 13.01
C MET A 365 5.03 -15.55 13.33
N ASN A 366 4.53 -16.07 14.44
CA ASN A 366 4.66 -17.50 14.71
C ASN A 366 3.73 -18.32 13.78
N PRO A 367 3.91 -19.66 13.71
CA PRO A 367 3.12 -20.51 12.80
C PRO A 367 1.60 -20.42 12.99
N GLU A 368 1.12 -20.30 14.21
CA GLU A 368 -0.30 -20.22 14.55
C GLU A 368 -0.88 -18.87 14.10
N GLN A 369 -0.16 -17.77 14.38
CA GLN A 369 -0.56 -16.43 13.92
C GLN A 369 -0.64 -16.35 12.40
N LEU A 370 0.34 -16.92 11.70
CA LEU A 370 0.36 -16.93 10.23
C LEU A 370 -0.77 -17.79 9.66
N TRP A 371 -1.10 -18.91 10.29
CA TRP A 371 -2.25 -19.73 9.93
C TRP A 371 -3.56 -18.94 10.08
N GLU A 372 -3.87 -18.49 11.29
CA GLU A 372 -5.16 -17.88 11.65
C GLU A 372 -5.45 -16.54 10.94
N THR A 373 -4.41 -15.89 10.38
CA THR A 373 -4.58 -14.59 9.72
C THR A 373 -4.44 -14.65 8.20
N THR A 374 -3.58 -15.54 7.67
CA THR A 374 -3.11 -15.44 6.28
C THR A 374 -3.25 -16.75 5.50
N MET A 375 -3.27 -17.90 6.17
CA MET A 375 -3.24 -19.20 5.49
C MET A 375 -4.53 -19.99 5.60
N ASP A 376 -5.31 -19.84 6.67
CA ASP A 376 -6.60 -20.51 6.84
C ASP A 376 -7.61 -20.04 5.77
N PRO A 377 -8.11 -20.94 4.91
CA PRO A 377 -9.09 -20.59 3.87
C PRO A 377 -10.37 -19.93 4.39
N ALA A 378 -10.73 -20.16 5.66
CA ALA A 378 -11.95 -19.62 6.25
C ALA A 378 -11.86 -18.12 6.58
N VAL A 379 -10.65 -17.61 6.84
CA VAL A 379 -10.46 -16.24 7.35
C VAL A 379 -9.50 -15.40 6.53
N ARG A 380 -8.59 -16.02 5.78
CA ARG A 380 -7.57 -15.32 4.98
C ARG A 380 -8.17 -14.40 3.94
N ARG A 381 -7.44 -13.34 3.63
CA ARG A 381 -7.75 -12.42 2.51
C ARG A 381 -6.72 -12.61 1.40
N LEU A 382 -7.21 -12.88 0.20
CA LEU A 382 -6.40 -12.99 -1.01
C LEU A 382 -6.88 -11.99 -2.06
N LEU A 383 -5.95 -11.25 -2.65
CA LEU A 383 -6.19 -10.43 -3.83
C LEU A 383 -5.92 -11.29 -5.07
N LYS A 384 -6.94 -11.52 -5.88
CA LYS A 384 -6.80 -12.21 -7.17
C LYS A 384 -6.18 -11.25 -8.18
N VAL A 385 -5.10 -11.68 -8.84
CA VAL A 385 -4.47 -10.90 -9.91
C VAL A 385 -5.26 -11.08 -11.19
N GLN A 386 -5.64 -9.97 -11.83
CA GLN A 386 -6.39 -9.92 -13.08
C GLN A 386 -5.73 -8.92 -14.02
N ILE A 387 -5.92 -9.13 -15.33
CA ILE A 387 -5.49 -8.22 -16.39
C ILE A 387 -6.76 -7.65 -17.00
N ASP A 388 -7.07 -6.40 -16.66
CA ASP A 388 -8.25 -5.71 -17.20
C ASP A 388 -7.95 -5.14 -18.58
N ASP A 389 -6.75 -4.57 -18.78
CA ASP A 389 -6.23 -4.08 -20.03
C ASP A 389 -4.82 -4.64 -20.29
N ALA A 390 -4.70 -5.43 -21.34
CA ALA A 390 -3.44 -6.09 -21.68
C ALA A 390 -2.39 -5.11 -22.21
N ILE A 391 -2.80 -4.02 -22.89
CA ILE A 391 -1.89 -3.01 -23.44
C ILE A 391 -1.33 -2.17 -22.30
N ALA A 392 -2.20 -1.66 -21.43
CA ALA A 392 -1.79 -0.89 -20.27
C ALA A 392 -0.90 -1.71 -19.31
N ALA A 393 -1.20 -3.00 -19.10
CA ALA A 393 -0.36 -3.88 -18.31
C ALA A 393 1.04 -4.07 -18.93
N ASP A 394 1.13 -4.24 -20.26
CA ASP A 394 2.40 -4.37 -20.97
C ASP A 394 3.26 -3.10 -20.83
N GLU A 395 2.65 -1.93 -21.01
CA GLU A 395 3.30 -0.63 -20.87
C GLU A 395 3.81 -0.41 -19.44
N ILE A 396 3.03 -0.77 -18.41
CA ILE A 396 3.45 -0.66 -17.00
C ILE A 396 4.66 -1.54 -16.72
N PHE A 397 4.64 -2.82 -17.13
CA PHE A 397 5.80 -3.70 -16.94
C PHE A 397 7.03 -3.23 -17.71
N ALA A 398 6.88 -2.79 -18.96
CA ALA A 398 7.97 -2.23 -19.76
C ALA A 398 8.56 -0.96 -19.12
N THR A 399 7.71 -0.07 -18.60
CA THR A 399 8.14 1.18 -17.95
C THR A 399 8.84 0.92 -16.63
N LEU A 400 8.23 0.14 -15.74
CA LEU A 400 8.74 -0.06 -14.38
C LEU A 400 9.93 -1.02 -14.34
N MET A 401 9.92 -2.07 -15.15
CA MET A 401 10.88 -3.16 -15.09
C MET A 401 11.86 -3.20 -16.27
N GLY A 402 11.62 -2.44 -17.33
CA GLY A 402 12.46 -2.35 -18.54
C GLY A 402 13.79 -1.63 -18.33
N ASP A 403 14.61 -1.54 -19.39
CA ASP A 403 15.95 -0.95 -19.35
C ASP A 403 15.94 0.58 -19.38
N ASN A 404 14.89 1.20 -19.94
CA ASN A 404 14.79 2.64 -20.06
C ASN A 404 14.53 3.32 -18.72
N VAL A 405 15.42 4.21 -18.32
CA VAL A 405 15.33 4.92 -17.03
C VAL A 405 14.34 6.10 -17.11
N GLU A 406 14.38 6.85 -18.21
CA GLU A 406 13.60 8.08 -18.36
C GLU A 406 12.07 7.88 -18.23
N PRO A 407 11.43 6.90 -18.92
CA PRO A 407 10.00 6.66 -18.74
C PRO A 407 9.63 6.24 -17.32
N ARG A 408 10.52 5.46 -16.66
CA ARG A 408 10.32 5.06 -15.27
C ARG A 408 10.39 6.24 -14.33
N ARG A 409 11.36 7.13 -14.53
CA ARG A 409 11.52 8.35 -13.74
C ARG A 409 10.29 9.24 -13.88
N ALA A 410 9.85 9.51 -15.12
CA ALA A 410 8.65 10.28 -15.38
C ALA A 410 7.42 9.66 -14.71
N PHE A 411 7.23 8.34 -14.83
CA PHE A 411 6.13 7.62 -14.17
C PHE A 411 6.18 7.77 -12.64
N ILE A 412 7.37 7.68 -12.02
CA ILE A 412 7.51 7.85 -10.57
C ILE A 412 7.18 9.29 -10.17
N GLU A 413 7.66 10.29 -10.91
CA GLU A 413 7.40 11.70 -10.64
C GLU A 413 5.89 12.02 -10.78
N GLU A 414 5.23 11.54 -11.82
CA GLU A 414 3.79 11.74 -12.06
C GLU A 414 2.90 11.03 -11.03
N ASN A 415 3.34 9.87 -10.54
CA ASN A 415 2.54 9.03 -9.64
C ASN A 415 2.98 9.10 -8.17
N ALA A 416 3.95 9.96 -7.83
CA ALA A 416 4.48 10.07 -6.47
C ALA A 416 3.39 10.39 -5.43
N LEU A 417 2.41 11.21 -5.80
CA LEU A 417 1.26 11.57 -4.96
C LEU A 417 0.31 10.40 -4.65
N TYR A 418 0.29 9.39 -5.50
CA TYR A 418 -0.58 8.22 -5.34
C TYR A 418 0.11 7.07 -4.61
N ALA A 419 1.41 7.16 -4.38
CA ALA A 419 2.16 6.16 -3.65
C ALA A 419 1.66 6.09 -2.20
N ARG A 420 1.27 4.87 -1.76
CA ARG A 420 0.78 4.61 -0.40
C ARG A 420 1.66 3.56 0.27
N ASN A 421 1.74 3.61 1.59
CA ASN A 421 2.48 2.62 2.40
C ASN A 421 3.97 2.53 2.03
N LEU A 422 4.59 3.64 1.71
CA LEU A 422 6.04 3.72 1.63
C LEU A 422 6.56 3.69 3.06
N ASP A 423 7.14 2.56 3.46
CA ASP A 423 7.85 2.43 4.73
C ASP A 423 9.28 3.00 4.49
N VAL A 424 9.42 4.32 4.69
CA VAL A 424 10.68 5.05 4.51
C VAL A 424 11.23 5.39 5.88
#